data_0158a2a67677c8f2dcb20d3edf77cbf4
#
_entry.id   0158a2a67677c8f2dcb20d3edf77cbf4
#
_cell.length_a   1.000
_cell.length_b   1.000
_cell.length_c   1.000
_cell.angle_alpha   90.00
_cell.angle_beta   90.00
_cell.angle_gamma   90.00
#
_symmetry.space_group_name_H-M   'P 1'
#
loop_
_entity.id
_entity.type
_entity.pdbx_description
1 polymer ?
#
loop_
_entity_poly.entity_id
_entity_poly.type
_entity_poly.pdbx_seq_one_letter_code
_entity_poly.pdbx_strand_id
1 'polypeptide(L)'
;MDARPPSNVKLGIDLFSLRSQKWTPIQFLEYCAAQKVQVVHFSEIRFLGSLNPENLSAVRKRAERLGLEVEIGTKSICPTSKMFDGTAGTAEEQLIKMMEAANLVGSPIVRAVLGSADDRIPGPIEARIEDTVRVLRNVRSQAADHKIKIAIENHAGDMQARELKMLVEEAGPDFVGVCLDSGNPLWTIEDPHLTLETLHQYVLTSHLRDSAVWKMPQGAAVTWVPMGRGNVDIDSYVRKYIELCPGRPLSLESIVFGPRVLAYNDHAFWKAYPNTPAREFQRFLALAERGQPYPAEPWKTPDEGTRERKALEESLAYTKRLVNSTS
;
A
#
# COMPACT_ATOMS: atom_id res chain seq x y z
N MET A 1 4.26 -3.12 37.35
CA MET A 1 4.42 -3.10 35.87
C MET A 1 3.05 -3.42 35.32
N ASP A 2 2.33 -2.38 34.91
CA ASP A 2 1.00 -2.60 34.31
C ASP A 2 1.22 -3.23 32.93
N ALA A 3 0.72 -4.45 32.77
CA ALA A 3 0.69 -5.12 31.49
C ALA A 3 -0.17 -4.25 30.55
N ARG A 4 0.41 -3.73 29.47
CA ARG A 4 -0.36 -3.08 28.41
C ARG A 4 -1.41 -4.06 27.90
N PRO A 5 -2.65 -3.62 27.63
CA PRO A 5 -3.65 -4.50 27.05
C PRO A 5 -3.12 -5.05 25.72
N PRO A 6 -3.46 -6.30 25.35
CA PRO A 6 -3.03 -6.89 24.09
C PRO A 6 -3.39 -5.98 22.93
N SER A 7 -2.46 -5.79 22.00
CA SER A 7 -2.69 -4.94 20.83
C SER A 7 -3.89 -5.49 20.03
N ASN A 8 -4.97 -4.72 19.93
CA ASN A 8 -6.14 -5.06 19.11
C ASN A 8 -5.87 -4.87 17.61
N VAL A 9 -4.63 -5.07 17.17
CA VAL A 9 -4.25 -4.92 15.77
C VAL A 9 -4.72 -6.13 14.98
N LYS A 10 -5.53 -5.86 13.95
CA LYS A 10 -5.95 -6.86 12.97
C LYS A 10 -4.83 -7.06 11.96
N LEU A 11 -4.43 -8.31 11.77
CA LEU A 11 -3.54 -8.66 10.66
C LEU A 11 -4.34 -8.94 9.41
N GLY A 12 -3.84 -8.48 8.26
CA GLY A 12 -4.45 -8.70 6.97
C GLY A 12 -3.46 -9.23 5.93
N ILE A 13 -3.99 -9.60 4.79
CA ILE A 13 -3.24 -9.94 3.57
C ILE A 13 -3.79 -9.12 2.43
N ASP A 14 -2.93 -8.35 1.76
CA ASP A 14 -3.19 -7.85 0.44
C ASP A 14 -2.95 -8.93 -0.60
N LEU A 15 -3.93 -9.14 -1.47
CA LEU A 15 -3.93 -10.25 -2.43
C LEU A 15 -2.92 -10.08 -3.57
N PHE A 16 -2.32 -8.89 -3.73
CA PHE A 16 -1.21 -8.74 -4.67
C PHE A 16 0.02 -9.57 -4.25
N SER A 17 0.13 -9.93 -2.98
CA SER A 17 1.09 -10.92 -2.46
C SER A 17 0.95 -12.29 -3.13
N LEU A 18 -0.22 -12.58 -3.69
CA LEU A 18 -0.59 -13.86 -4.30
C LEU A 18 -1.00 -13.67 -5.77
N ARG A 19 -0.45 -12.67 -6.44
CA ARG A 19 -0.87 -12.19 -7.77
C ARG A 19 -0.73 -13.20 -8.89
N SER A 20 0.13 -14.20 -8.75
CA SER A 20 0.31 -15.27 -9.73
C SER A 20 -0.67 -16.45 -9.54
N GLN A 21 -1.37 -16.49 -8.39
CA GLN A 21 -2.36 -17.52 -8.11
C GLN A 21 -3.58 -17.31 -9.02
N LYS A 22 -4.00 -18.38 -9.68
CA LYS A 22 -5.22 -18.37 -10.49
C LYS A 22 -6.44 -18.78 -9.68
N TRP A 23 -6.54 -18.28 -8.45
CA TRP A 23 -7.61 -18.61 -7.53
C TRP A 23 -8.85 -17.77 -7.74
N THR A 24 -9.99 -18.37 -7.42
CA THR A 24 -11.26 -17.65 -7.30
C THR A 24 -11.26 -16.77 -6.04
N PRO A 25 -12.12 -15.74 -5.95
CA PRO A 25 -12.27 -14.93 -4.74
C PRO A 25 -12.50 -15.78 -3.48
N ILE A 26 -13.28 -16.84 -3.61
CA ILE A 26 -13.58 -17.74 -2.49
C ILE A 26 -12.34 -18.50 -2.03
N GLN A 27 -11.51 -18.99 -2.95
CA GLN A 27 -10.24 -19.66 -2.60
C GLN A 27 -9.26 -18.71 -1.92
N PHE A 28 -9.20 -17.45 -2.33
CA PHE A 28 -8.41 -16.43 -1.63
C PHE A 28 -8.90 -16.24 -0.18
N LEU A 29 -10.21 -16.13 0.05
CA LEU A 29 -10.77 -16.01 1.39
C LEU A 29 -10.45 -17.23 2.25
N GLU A 30 -10.58 -18.44 1.71
CA GLU A 30 -10.28 -19.70 2.42
C GLU A 30 -8.80 -19.80 2.80
N TYR A 31 -7.91 -19.42 1.89
CA TYR A 31 -6.49 -19.35 2.18
C TYR A 31 -6.18 -18.34 3.29
N CYS A 32 -6.72 -17.14 3.20
CA CYS A 32 -6.51 -16.11 4.23
C CYS A 32 -7.05 -16.54 5.60
N ALA A 33 -8.22 -17.17 5.65
CA ALA A 33 -8.75 -17.73 6.88
C ALA A 33 -7.85 -18.83 7.47
N ALA A 34 -7.31 -19.72 6.62
CA ALA A 34 -6.34 -20.75 7.05
C ALA A 34 -5.05 -20.12 7.60
N GLN A 35 -4.66 -18.96 7.07
CA GLN A 35 -3.55 -18.16 7.60
C GLN A 35 -3.89 -17.42 8.89
N LYS A 36 -5.11 -17.51 9.42
CA LYS A 36 -5.55 -16.86 10.68
C LYS A 36 -5.32 -15.35 10.69
N VAL A 37 -5.62 -14.68 9.58
CA VAL A 37 -5.72 -13.23 9.50
C VAL A 37 -7.16 -12.78 9.65
N GLN A 38 -7.38 -11.48 9.88
CA GLN A 38 -8.71 -10.89 10.10
C GLN A 38 -9.17 -10.03 8.93
N VAL A 39 -8.25 -9.55 8.08
CA VAL A 39 -8.55 -8.66 6.96
C VAL A 39 -8.02 -9.25 5.65
N VAL A 40 -8.82 -9.17 4.59
CA VAL A 40 -8.41 -9.52 3.22
C VAL A 40 -8.61 -8.31 2.33
N HIS A 41 -7.52 -7.82 1.73
CA HIS A 41 -7.57 -6.69 0.84
C HIS A 41 -7.49 -7.16 -0.61
N PHE A 42 -8.62 -7.04 -1.31
CA PHE A 42 -8.73 -7.25 -2.76
C PHE A 42 -8.29 -5.97 -3.48
N SER A 43 -7.00 -5.71 -3.50
CA SER A 43 -6.42 -4.45 -3.99
C SER A 43 -6.60 -4.19 -5.49
N GLU A 44 -6.95 -5.21 -6.26
CA GLU A 44 -7.30 -5.09 -7.68
C GLU A 44 -8.62 -5.81 -8.00
N ILE A 45 -9.38 -5.25 -8.94
CA ILE A 45 -10.70 -5.80 -9.38
C ILE A 45 -10.59 -7.26 -9.82
N ARG A 46 -9.47 -7.66 -10.43
CA ARG A 46 -9.29 -9.05 -10.92
C ARG A 46 -9.37 -10.10 -9.81
N PHE A 47 -9.00 -9.75 -8.57
CA PHE A 47 -9.10 -10.66 -7.43
C PHE A 47 -10.54 -10.88 -6.98
N LEU A 48 -11.44 -9.92 -7.23
CA LEU A 48 -12.89 -10.08 -7.02
C LEU A 48 -13.55 -10.93 -8.11
N GLY A 49 -12.86 -11.18 -9.23
CA GLY A 49 -13.40 -11.92 -10.38
C GLY A 49 -14.40 -11.10 -11.19
N SER A 50 -15.45 -10.58 -10.55
CA SER A 50 -16.48 -9.76 -11.19
C SER A 50 -17.05 -8.75 -10.21
N LEU A 51 -17.47 -7.58 -10.71
CA LEU A 51 -18.19 -6.57 -9.93
C LEU A 51 -19.74 -6.73 -9.99
N ASN A 52 -20.25 -7.84 -10.52
CA ASN A 52 -21.69 -8.05 -10.50
C ASN A 52 -22.21 -8.32 -9.08
N PRO A 53 -23.45 -7.89 -8.75
CA PRO A 53 -23.99 -7.95 -7.39
C PRO A 53 -24.04 -9.38 -6.80
N GLU A 54 -24.29 -10.39 -7.61
CA GLU A 54 -24.37 -11.79 -7.17
C GLU A 54 -23.01 -12.29 -6.69
N ASN A 55 -21.95 -12.02 -7.47
CA ASN A 55 -20.58 -12.39 -7.11
C ASN A 55 -20.14 -11.66 -5.84
N LEU A 56 -20.35 -10.33 -5.77
CA LEU A 56 -19.96 -9.54 -4.60
C LEU A 56 -20.71 -9.97 -3.32
N SER A 57 -22.01 -10.30 -3.45
CA SER A 57 -22.80 -10.87 -2.35
C SER A 57 -22.28 -12.24 -1.90
N ALA A 58 -21.85 -13.08 -2.85
CA ALA A 58 -21.26 -14.39 -2.53
C ALA A 58 -19.92 -14.24 -1.80
N VAL A 59 -19.05 -13.32 -2.24
CA VAL A 59 -17.78 -12.98 -1.58
C VAL A 59 -18.04 -12.50 -0.16
N ARG A 60 -18.94 -11.52 0.02
CA ARG A 60 -19.33 -11.00 1.34
C ARG A 60 -19.81 -12.11 2.28
N LYS A 61 -20.80 -12.91 1.85
CA LYS A 61 -21.34 -14.01 2.66
C LYS A 61 -20.28 -15.04 3.06
N ARG A 62 -19.30 -15.28 2.18
CA ARG A 62 -18.21 -16.20 2.50
C ARG A 62 -17.24 -15.59 3.49
N ALA A 63 -16.86 -14.33 3.32
CA ALA A 63 -16.00 -13.60 4.25
C ALA A 63 -16.61 -13.54 5.65
N GLU A 64 -17.91 -13.17 5.77
CA GLU A 64 -18.65 -13.14 7.04
C GLU A 64 -18.63 -14.51 7.73
N ARG A 65 -18.88 -15.61 6.99
CA ARG A 65 -18.81 -16.98 7.58
C ARG A 65 -17.42 -17.39 8.03
N LEU A 66 -16.37 -16.82 7.44
CA LEU A 66 -14.99 -17.07 7.82
C LEU A 66 -14.48 -16.09 8.90
N GLY A 67 -15.29 -15.11 9.31
CA GLY A 67 -14.89 -14.07 10.26
C GLY A 67 -13.86 -13.10 9.69
N LEU A 68 -13.87 -12.87 8.36
CA LEU A 68 -12.94 -11.99 7.67
C LEU A 68 -13.62 -10.66 7.32
N GLU A 69 -12.90 -9.57 7.53
CA GLU A 69 -13.22 -8.26 7.00
C GLU A 69 -12.64 -8.13 5.59
N VAL A 70 -13.40 -7.49 4.70
CA VAL A 70 -12.99 -7.29 3.30
C VAL A 70 -12.68 -5.82 3.08
N GLU A 71 -11.54 -5.55 2.45
CA GLU A 71 -11.20 -4.26 1.87
C GLU A 71 -11.04 -4.44 0.35
N ILE A 72 -11.43 -3.43 -0.43
CA ILE A 72 -11.26 -3.48 -1.89
C ILE A 72 -10.51 -2.28 -2.41
N GLY A 73 -9.89 -2.46 -3.58
CA GLY A 73 -9.14 -1.40 -4.24
C GLY A 73 -9.26 -1.40 -5.75
N THR A 74 -8.77 -0.31 -6.32
CA THR A 74 -8.66 -0.08 -7.75
C THR A 74 -7.28 0.45 -8.10
N LYS A 75 -7.08 0.75 -9.36
CA LYS A 75 -5.83 1.33 -9.91
C LYS A 75 -5.79 2.86 -9.73
N SER A 76 -5.09 3.53 -10.66
CA SER A 76 -5.00 4.99 -10.66
C SER A 76 -6.36 5.64 -10.91
N ILE A 77 -6.62 6.70 -10.14
CA ILE A 77 -7.77 7.61 -10.30
C ILE A 77 -7.34 9.00 -10.77
N CYS A 78 -6.06 9.18 -11.13
CA CYS A 78 -5.56 10.41 -11.72
C CYS A 78 -5.74 10.35 -13.25
N PRO A 79 -6.63 11.16 -13.86
CA PRO A 79 -6.93 11.08 -15.30
C PRO A 79 -5.71 11.34 -16.20
N THR A 80 -4.71 12.02 -15.67
CA THR A 80 -3.48 12.38 -16.39
C THR A 80 -2.29 11.49 -16.06
N SER A 81 -2.48 10.48 -15.19
CA SER A 81 -1.46 9.47 -14.90
C SER A 81 -1.29 8.50 -16.07
N LYS A 82 -0.06 8.05 -16.29
CA LYS A 82 0.24 6.97 -17.24
C LYS A 82 -0.37 5.61 -16.82
N MET A 83 -0.72 5.46 -15.56
CA MET A 83 -1.39 4.26 -15.04
C MET A 83 -2.91 4.30 -15.16
N PHE A 84 -3.50 5.45 -15.52
CA PHE A 84 -4.94 5.56 -15.66
C PHE A 84 -5.43 4.88 -16.94
N ASP A 85 -6.41 3.98 -16.79
CA ASP A 85 -7.09 3.33 -17.91
C ASP A 85 -8.46 3.98 -18.15
N GLY A 86 -8.51 4.94 -19.07
CA GLY A 86 -9.75 5.63 -19.44
C GLY A 86 -10.72 4.79 -20.29
N THR A 87 -10.37 3.56 -20.69
CA THR A 87 -11.26 2.68 -21.47
C THR A 87 -12.46 2.19 -20.66
N ALA A 88 -12.35 2.20 -19.33
CA ALA A 88 -13.41 1.81 -18.41
C ALA A 88 -14.31 2.99 -17.95
N GLY A 89 -14.17 4.17 -18.55
CA GLY A 89 -14.88 5.41 -18.21
C GLY A 89 -13.98 6.46 -17.56
N THR A 90 -14.58 7.57 -17.12
CA THR A 90 -13.86 8.61 -16.38
C THR A 90 -13.39 8.11 -15.00
N ALA A 91 -12.46 8.81 -14.37
CA ALA A 91 -11.98 8.45 -13.04
C ALA A 91 -13.12 8.48 -12.00
N GLU A 92 -14.02 9.46 -12.11
CA GLU A 92 -15.22 9.57 -11.28
C GLU A 92 -16.15 8.37 -11.45
N GLU A 93 -16.49 8.00 -12.70
CA GLU A 93 -17.36 6.86 -12.99
C GLU A 93 -16.76 5.55 -12.46
N GLN A 94 -15.46 5.33 -12.66
CA GLN A 94 -14.77 4.16 -12.15
C GLN A 94 -14.78 4.13 -10.61
N LEU A 95 -14.56 5.27 -9.95
CA LEU A 95 -14.52 5.35 -8.50
C LEU A 95 -15.93 5.18 -7.87
N ILE A 96 -16.97 5.75 -8.48
CA ILE A 96 -18.37 5.54 -8.06
C ILE A 96 -18.74 4.05 -8.14
N LYS A 97 -18.42 3.41 -9.25
CA LYS A 97 -18.64 1.96 -9.42
C LYS A 97 -17.91 1.13 -8.37
N MET A 98 -16.71 1.55 -7.98
CA MET A 98 -15.98 0.89 -6.90
C MET A 98 -16.60 1.11 -5.53
N MET A 99 -17.17 2.29 -5.25
CA MET A 99 -17.90 2.54 -4.00
C MET A 99 -19.19 1.72 -3.92
N GLU A 100 -19.92 1.56 -5.03
CA GLU A 100 -21.07 0.63 -5.12
C GLU A 100 -20.63 -0.82 -4.83
N ALA A 101 -19.53 -1.26 -5.44
CA ALA A 101 -18.97 -2.59 -5.20
C ALA A 101 -18.52 -2.77 -3.74
N ALA A 102 -17.89 -1.75 -3.14
CA ALA A 102 -17.49 -1.74 -1.74
C ALA A 102 -18.69 -1.96 -0.80
N ASN A 103 -19.78 -1.26 -1.08
CA ASN A 103 -21.03 -1.40 -0.31
C ASN A 103 -21.60 -2.84 -0.40
N LEU A 104 -21.62 -3.40 -1.60
CA LEU A 104 -22.12 -4.76 -1.83
C LEU A 104 -21.25 -5.82 -1.15
N VAL A 105 -19.93 -5.70 -1.23
CA VAL A 105 -19.00 -6.67 -0.63
C VAL A 105 -18.77 -6.45 0.86
N GLY A 106 -19.20 -5.30 1.40
CA GLY A 106 -19.05 -4.94 2.81
C GLY A 106 -17.70 -4.32 3.16
N SER A 107 -17.00 -3.74 2.18
CA SER A 107 -15.76 -2.99 2.43
C SER A 107 -16.08 -1.58 2.93
N PRO A 108 -15.42 -1.10 4.00
CA PRO A 108 -15.59 0.28 4.47
C PRO A 108 -14.80 1.30 3.66
N ILE A 109 -13.92 0.83 2.79
CA ILE A 109 -13.01 1.67 2.00
C ILE A 109 -12.95 1.24 0.54
N VAL A 110 -12.48 2.17 -0.30
CA VAL A 110 -11.91 1.89 -1.61
C VAL A 110 -10.46 2.39 -1.61
N ARG A 111 -9.50 1.48 -1.75
CA ARG A 111 -8.10 1.86 -1.96
C ARG A 111 -7.91 2.28 -3.42
N ALA A 112 -7.18 3.36 -3.65
CA ALA A 112 -6.79 3.85 -4.97
C ALA A 112 -5.36 4.39 -4.95
N VAL A 113 -4.77 4.61 -6.11
CA VAL A 113 -3.43 5.23 -6.25
C VAL A 113 -3.52 6.47 -7.14
N LEU A 114 -2.56 7.37 -6.98
CA LEU A 114 -2.35 8.44 -7.96
C LEU A 114 -1.71 7.85 -9.23
N GLY A 115 -0.57 7.21 -9.11
CA GLY A 115 0.17 6.69 -10.25
C GLY A 115 1.43 5.92 -9.88
N SER A 116 2.55 6.29 -10.50
CA SER A 116 3.87 5.69 -10.26
C SER A 116 4.97 6.73 -10.42
N ALA A 117 6.23 6.32 -10.26
CA ALA A 117 7.40 7.16 -10.51
C ALA A 117 7.42 7.82 -11.89
N ASP A 118 6.76 7.21 -12.88
CA ASP A 118 6.70 7.74 -14.25
C ASP A 118 5.82 9.01 -14.36
N ASP A 119 5.00 9.27 -13.36
CA ASP A 119 4.12 10.44 -13.30
C ASP A 119 4.82 11.69 -12.75
N ARG A 120 6.03 11.51 -12.19
CA ARG A 120 6.86 12.61 -11.72
C ARG A 120 7.59 13.35 -12.85
N ILE A 121 7.65 12.77 -14.06
CA ILE A 121 8.25 13.36 -15.26
C ILE A 121 7.37 13.03 -16.49
N PRO A 122 7.05 14.00 -17.37
CA PRO A 122 7.40 15.42 -17.33
C PRO A 122 6.42 16.24 -16.47
N GLY A 123 7.00 17.20 -15.76
CA GLY A 123 6.22 18.15 -14.94
C GLY A 123 6.19 17.80 -13.46
N PRO A 124 5.78 18.77 -12.63
CA PRO A 124 5.71 18.58 -11.20
C PRO A 124 4.58 17.60 -10.83
N ILE A 125 4.82 16.79 -9.80
CA ILE A 125 3.81 15.83 -9.28
C ILE A 125 2.57 16.56 -8.76
N GLU A 126 2.71 17.81 -8.35
CA GLU A 126 1.64 18.67 -7.88
C GLU A 126 0.50 18.80 -8.90
N ALA A 127 0.78 18.84 -10.19
CA ALA A 127 -0.25 18.87 -11.23
C ALA A 127 -1.10 17.57 -11.24
N ARG A 128 -0.47 16.41 -10.97
CA ARG A 128 -1.19 15.14 -10.84
C ARG A 128 -2.00 15.08 -9.56
N ILE A 129 -1.50 15.69 -8.48
CA ILE A 129 -2.22 15.84 -7.22
C ILE A 129 -3.46 16.68 -7.43
N GLU A 130 -3.37 17.85 -8.08
CA GLU A 130 -4.51 18.71 -8.40
C GLU A 130 -5.60 17.99 -9.21
N ASP A 131 -5.20 17.21 -10.23
CA ASP A 131 -6.14 16.42 -11.02
C ASP A 131 -6.82 15.33 -10.16
N THR A 132 -6.08 14.66 -9.29
CA THR A 132 -6.62 13.65 -8.38
C THR A 132 -7.55 14.27 -7.33
N VAL A 133 -7.20 15.41 -6.76
CA VAL A 133 -8.04 16.16 -5.81
C VAL A 133 -9.37 16.57 -6.47
N ARG A 134 -9.33 16.98 -7.74
CA ARG A 134 -10.55 17.32 -8.49
C ARG A 134 -11.49 16.13 -8.61
N VAL A 135 -10.97 14.96 -9.00
CA VAL A 135 -11.74 13.69 -9.07
C VAL A 135 -12.36 13.36 -7.72
N LEU A 136 -11.55 13.39 -6.65
CA LEU A 136 -12.01 13.08 -5.29
C LEU A 136 -13.13 14.03 -4.84
N ARG A 137 -12.97 15.33 -5.05
CA ARG A 137 -14.00 16.32 -4.70
C ARG A 137 -15.30 16.12 -5.48
N ASN A 138 -15.20 15.72 -6.76
CA ASN A 138 -16.37 15.46 -7.61
C ASN A 138 -17.22 14.28 -7.13
N VAL A 139 -16.62 13.29 -6.47
CA VAL A 139 -17.34 12.09 -5.97
C VAL A 139 -17.64 12.14 -4.47
N ARG A 140 -17.43 13.28 -3.80
CA ARG A 140 -17.60 13.41 -2.35
C ARG A 140 -19.02 13.07 -1.87
N SER A 141 -20.07 13.49 -2.59
CA SER A 141 -21.45 13.19 -2.23
C SER A 141 -21.72 11.68 -2.29
N GLN A 142 -21.25 11.00 -3.33
CA GLN A 142 -21.40 9.56 -3.49
C GLN A 142 -20.65 8.80 -2.38
N ALA A 143 -19.45 9.25 -2.02
CA ALA A 143 -18.71 8.66 -0.90
C ALA A 143 -19.49 8.78 0.42
N ALA A 144 -20.12 9.92 0.67
CA ALA A 144 -20.97 10.14 1.85
C ALA A 144 -22.24 9.27 1.82
N ASP A 145 -22.93 9.19 0.69
CA ASP A 145 -24.14 8.41 0.51
C ASP A 145 -23.90 6.91 0.74
N HIS A 146 -22.78 6.41 0.22
CA HIS A 146 -22.35 5.02 0.41
C HIS A 146 -21.65 4.77 1.76
N LYS A 147 -21.30 5.83 2.51
CA LYS A 147 -20.49 5.75 3.75
C LYS A 147 -19.14 5.07 3.54
N ILE A 148 -18.55 5.26 2.38
CA ILE A 148 -17.25 4.70 2.00
C ILE A 148 -16.18 5.79 2.10
N LYS A 149 -15.02 5.45 2.65
CA LYS A 149 -13.83 6.30 2.58
C LYS A 149 -12.90 5.86 1.46
N ILE A 150 -12.17 6.82 0.90
CA ILE A 150 -11.20 6.55 -0.16
C ILE A 150 -9.80 6.58 0.46
N ALA A 151 -9.07 5.47 0.38
CA ALA A 151 -7.72 5.34 0.90
C ALA A 151 -6.71 5.47 -0.24
N ILE A 152 -6.02 6.62 -0.32
CA ILE A 152 -4.97 6.84 -1.31
C ILE A 152 -3.67 6.23 -0.79
N GLU A 153 -3.05 5.37 -1.59
CA GLU A 153 -1.77 4.76 -1.26
C GLU A 153 -0.61 5.62 -1.74
N ASN A 154 0.46 5.70 -0.94
CA ASN A 154 1.78 6.12 -1.39
C ASN A 154 2.39 5.00 -2.24
N HIS A 155 2.21 5.06 -3.56
CA HIS A 155 2.37 3.92 -4.46
C HIS A 155 3.60 4.05 -5.37
N ALA A 156 4.38 2.97 -5.50
CA ALA A 156 5.39 2.71 -6.55
C ALA A 156 6.23 3.92 -7.00
N GLY A 157 6.54 4.82 -6.08
CA GLY A 157 7.38 5.99 -6.33
C GLY A 157 6.62 7.22 -6.85
N ASP A 158 5.29 7.27 -6.70
CA ASP A 158 4.48 8.42 -7.13
C ASP A 158 4.62 9.62 -6.18
N MET A 159 4.32 9.48 -4.90
CA MET A 159 4.31 10.58 -3.93
C MET A 159 5.20 10.33 -2.72
N GLN A 160 5.85 11.39 -2.24
CA GLN A 160 6.43 11.48 -0.90
C GLN A 160 5.31 11.76 0.12
N ALA A 161 5.56 11.50 1.40
CA ALA A 161 4.54 11.66 2.44
C ALA A 161 3.94 13.06 2.51
N ARG A 162 4.75 14.12 2.36
CA ARG A 162 4.26 15.51 2.35
C ARG A 162 3.36 15.81 1.16
N GLU A 163 3.61 15.17 0.03
CA GLU A 163 2.82 15.32 -1.20
C GLU A 163 1.46 14.60 -1.05
N LEU A 164 1.47 13.38 -0.51
CA LEU A 164 0.23 12.65 -0.20
C LEU A 164 -0.58 13.34 0.91
N LYS A 165 0.09 13.89 1.93
CA LYS A 165 -0.58 14.70 2.96
C LYS A 165 -1.31 15.87 2.34
N MET A 166 -0.67 16.63 1.45
CA MET A 166 -1.29 17.75 0.73
C MET A 166 -2.53 17.28 -0.05
N LEU A 167 -2.44 16.16 -0.80
CA LEU A 167 -3.58 15.59 -1.52
C LEU A 167 -4.76 15.32 -0.60
N VAL A 168 -4.53 14.63 0.53
CA VAL A 168 -5.59 14.27 1.49
C VAL A 168 -6.24 15.51 2.10
N GLU A 169 -5.42 16.48 2.54
CA GLU A 169 -5.91 17.71 3.16
C GLU A 169 -6.73 18.56 2.17
N GLU A 170 -6.30 18.64 0.92
CA GLU A 170 -7.02 19.37 -0.12
C GLU A 170 -8.28 18.67 -0.61
N ALA A 171 -8.27 17.35 -0.71
CA ALA A 171 -9.44 16.57 -1.11
C ALA A 171 -10.55 16.60 -0.05
N GLY A 172 -10.18 16.50 1.22
CA GLY A 172 -11.07 16.50 2.39
C GLY A 172 -10.80 15.26 3.28
N PRO A 173 -10.12 15.45 4.42
CA PRO A 173 -9.69 14.35 5.30
C PRO A 173 -10.84 13.66 6.04
N ASP A 174 -12.05 14.16 5.94
CA ASP A 174 -13.25 13.52 6.48
C ASP A 174 -13.67 12.28 5.68
N PHE A 175 -13.37 12.21 4.37
CA PHE A 175 -13.71 11.05 3.52
C PHE A 175 -12.51 10.48 2.75
N VAL A 176 -11.41 11.22 2.61
CA VAL A 176 -10.15 10.73 2.04
C VAL A 176 -9.13 10.48 3.14
N GLY A 177 -8.45 9.37 3.07
CA GLY A 177 -7.33 9.05 3.95
C GLY A 177 -6.27 8.26 3.21
N VAL A 178 -5.45 7.53 3.93
CA VAL A 178 -4.23 6.90 3.43
C VAL A 178 -4.31 5.37 3.58
N CYS A 179 -3.94 4.65 2.52
CA CYS A 179 -3.41 3.30 2.61
C CYS A 179 -1.89 3.41 2.75
N LEU A 180 -1.38 3.21 3.96
CA LEU A 180 0.04 3.45 4.26
C LEU A 180 0.90 2.25 3.87
N ASP A 181 1.68 2.40 2.80
CA ASP A 181 2.67 1.41 2.39
C ASP A 181 4.03 1.72 3.02
N SER A 182 4.66 0.70 3.63
CA SER A 182 5.96 0.84 4.30
C SER A 182 7.18 0.62 3.40
N GLY A 183 6.99 0.05 2.21
CA GLY A 183 8.09 -0.23 1.27
C GLY A 183 8.24 0.82 0.17
N ASN A 184 7.14 1.42 -0.26
CA ASN A 184 7.12 2.41 -1.33
C ASN A 184 7.89 3.71 -1.03
N PRO A 185 8.00 4.20 0.22
CA PRO A 185 8.75 5.42 0.52
C PRO A 185 10.19 5.40 0.04
N LEU A 186 10.86 4.25 0.13
CA LEU A 186 12.23 4.12 -0.35
C LEU A 186 12.36 4.36 -1.86
N TRP A 187 11.29 4.16 -2.64
CA TRP A 187 11.27 4.44 -4.09
C TRP A 187 11.15 5.92 -4.40
N THR A 188 10.76 6.73 -3.42
CA THR A 188 10.73 8.20 -3.47
C THR A 188 11.86 8.84 -2.65
N ILE A 189 12.95 8.10 -2.39
CA ILE A 189 14.09 8.58 -1.59
C ILE A 189 13.68 9.06 -0.20
N GLU A 190 12.69 8.41 0.41
CA GLU A 190 12.12 8.76 1.71
C GLU A 190 12.28 7.61 2.72
N ASP A 191 12.50 7.94 3.99
CA ASP A 191 12.54 7.00 5.09
C ASP A 191 11.10 6.56 5.48
N PRO A 192 10.78 5.25 5.50
CA PRO A 192 9.45 4.77 5.89
C PRO A 192 8.95 5.26 7.26
N HIS A 193 9.85 5.46 8.23
CA HIS A 193 9.47 6.02 9.53
C HIS A 193 9.02 7.48 9.42
N LEU A 194 9.63 8.27 8.54
CA LEU A 194 9.18 9.64 8.26
C LEU A 194 7.79 9.65 7.63
N THR A 195 7.53 8.70 6.71
CA THR A 195 6.23 8.54 6.08
C THR A 195 5.14 8.25 7.12
N LEU A 196 5.40 7.30 8.02
CA LEU A 196 4.49 7.01 9.14
C LEU A 196 4.28 8.24 10.04
N GLU A 197 5.35 8.92 10.46
CA GLU A 197 5.30 10.12 11.29
C GLU A 197 4.44 11.23 10.67
N THR A 198 4.49 11.36 9.35
CA THR A 198 3.79 12.41 8.61
C THR A 198 2.31 12.10 8.38
N LEU A 199 1.98 10.82 8.14
CA LEU A 199 0.67 10.40 7.61
C LEU A 199 -0.21 9.67 8.63
N HIS A 200 0.28 9.28 9.82
CA HIS A 200 -0.43 8.39 10.75
C HIS A 200 -1.87 8.81 11.06
N GLN A 201 -2.13 10.11 11.19
CA GLN A 201 -3.47 10.63 11.51
C GLN A 201 -4.51 10.42 10.38
N TYR A 202 -4.06 10.18 9.15
CA TYR A 202 -4.92 9.96 7.98
C TYR A 202 -5.06 8.48 7.62
N VAL A 203 -4.36 7.58 8.32
CA VAL A 203 -4.34 6.14 7.98
C VAL A 203 -5.72 5.51 8.13
N LEU A 204 -6.19 4.88 7.08
CA LEU A 204 -7.40 4.05 7.04
C LEU A 204 -7.06 2.56 7.01
N THR A 205 -6.04 2.19 6.26
CA THR A 205 -5.50 0.84 6.12
C THR A 205 -4.01 0.90 5.78
N SER A 206 -3.35 -0.25 5.64
CA SER A 206 -1.93 -0.29 5.30
C SER A 206 -1.56 -1.42 4.35
N HIS A 207 -0.42 -1.24 3.65
CA HIS A 207 0.35 -2.30 3.02
C HIS A 207 1.71 -2.42 3.70
N LEU A 208 1.88 -3.48 4.48
CA LEU A 208 3.10 -3.72 5.24
C LEU A 208 4.05 -4.59 4.44
N ARG A 209 5.26 -4.10 4.22
CA ARG A 209 6.37 -4.84 3.63
C ARG A 209 7.70 -4.36 4.19
N ASP A 210 8.74 -5.17 4.06
CA ASP A 210 10.10 -4.81 4.42
C ASP A 210 10.95 -4.56 3.17
N SER A 211 12.03 -3.82 3.32
CA SER A 211 12.90 -3.42 2.23
C SER A 211 14.36 -3.43 2.62
N ALA A 212 15.21 -3.81 1.66
CA ALA A 212 16.64 -3.60 1.74
C ALA A 212 17.04 -2.43 0.83
N VAL A 213 17.84 -1.51 1.37
CA VAL A 213 18.39 -0.37 0.64
C VAL A 213 19.88 -0.27 0.92
N TRP A 214 20.69 -0.05 -0.10
CA TRP A 214 22.14 0.06 0.03
C TRP A 214 22.72 1.04 -0.98
N LYS A 215 23.90 1.56 -0.67
CA LYS A 215 24.63 2.52 -1.50
C LYS A 215 25.15 1.86 -2.76
N MET A 216 25.12 2.61 -3.86
CA MET A 216 25.70 2.25 -5.16
C MET A 216 26.44 3.45 -5.76
N PRO A 217 27.32 3.24 -6.75
CA PRO A 217 28.04 4.36 -7.40
C PRO A 217 27.11 5.42 -8.00
N GLN A 218 25.94 5.02 -8.53
CA GLN A 218 24.95 5.94 -9.11
C GLN A 218 24.05 6.59 -8.05
N GLY A 219 24.01 6.07 -6.82
CA GLY A 219 23.11 6.51 -5.79
C GLY A 219 22.79 5.41 -4.78
N ALA A 220 21.62 4.81 -4.83
CA ALA A 220 21.24 3.66 -4.02
C ALA A 220 20.48 2.61 -4.84
N ALA A 221 20.48 1.36 -4.36
CA ALA A 221 19.57 0.32 -4.82
C ALA A 221 18.60 -0.04 -3.71
N VAL A 222 17.35 -0.31 -4.08
CA VAL A 222 16.26 -0.68 -3.17
C VAL A 222 15.59 -1.93 -3.71
N THR A 223 15.30 -2.89 -2.82
CA THR A 223 14.48 -4.05 -3.14
C THR A 223 13.52 -4.36 -2.01
N TRP A 224 12.32 -4.85 -2.35
CA TRP A 224 11.40 -5.39 -1.36
C TRP A 224 11.80 -6.82 -0.99
N VAL A 225 11.72 -7.14 0.28
CA VAL A 225 12.17 -8.41 0.85
C VAL A 225 11.13 -8.96 1.82
N PRO A 226 11.18 -10.25 2.15
CA PRO A 226 10.36 -10.78 3.24
C PRO A 226 10.60 -10.04 4.55
N MET A 227 9.56 -9.94 5.37
CA MET A 227 9.59 -9.24 6.66
C MET A 227 10.75 -9.72 7.54
N GLY A 228 11.50 -8.78 8.10
CA GLY A 228 12.69 -9.03 8.94
C GLY A 228 13.97 -9.32 8.19
N ARG A 229 13.99 -9.18 6.85
CA ARG A 229 15.19 -9.41 6.02
C ARG A 229 15.76 -8.12 5.42
N GLY A 230 15.11 -6.99 5.65
CA GLY A 230 15.56 -5.68 5.22
C GLY A 230 16.49 -5.00 6.21
N ASN A 231 16.80 -3.73 5.94
CA ASN A 231 17.55 -2.86 6.84
C ASN A 231 16.76 -1.61 7.24
N VAL A 232 15.48 -1.54 6.89
CA VAL A 232 14.53 -0.70 7.59
C VAL A 232 14.32 -1.32 8.98
N ASP A 233 14.35 -0.54 10.04
CA ASP A 233 14.02 -1.04 11.38
C ASP A 233 12.52 -1.34 11.46
N ILE A 234 12.12 -2.46 10.82
CA ILE A 234 10.70 -2.82 10.64
C ILE A 234 10.04 -3.18 11.97
N ASP A 235 10.80 -3.63 12.96
CA ASP A 235 10.30 -3.93 14.29
C ASP A 235 9.86 -2.66 15.01
N SER A 236 10.68 -1.63 14.97
CA SER A 236 10.35 -0.31 15.51
C SER A 236 9.21 0.35 14.71
N TYR A 237 9.20 0.17 13.39
CA TYR A 237 8.12 0.67 12.53
C TYR A 237 6.76 0.07 12.92
N VAL A 238 6.66 -1.25 13.07
CA VAL A 238 5.40 -1.92 13.44
C VAL A 238 4.94 -1.51 14.83
N ARG A 239 5.84 -1.45 15.81
CA ARG A 239 5.50 -0.94 17.16
C ARG A 239 4.94 0.48 17.12
N LYS A 240 5.59 1.35 16.37
CA LYS A 240 5.16 2.75 16.21
C LYS A 240 3.85 2.87 15.44
N TYR A 241 3.63 2.03 14.42
CA TYR A 241 2.36 1.97 13.71
C TYR A 241 1.21 1.59 14.65
N ILE A 242 1.38 0.57 15.49
CA ILE A 242 0.37 0.12 16.47
C ILE A 242 0.02 1.25 17.44
N GLU A 243 1.02 2.02 17.86
CA GLU A 243 0.83 3.16 18.78
C GLU A 243 0.10 4.34 18.10
N LEU A 244 0.51 4.71 16.90
CA LEU A 244 0.05 5.91 16.19
C LEU A 244 -1.24 5.69 15.39
N CYS A 245 -1.54 4.45 14.99
CA CYS A 245 -2.69 4.09 14.16
C CYS A 245 -3.60 3.06 14.87
N PRO A 246 -4.12 3.36 16.08
CA PRO A 246 -4.89 2.40 16.85
C PRO A 246 -6.13 1.92 16.08
N GLY A 247 -6.35 0.60 16.07
CA GLY A 247 -7.49 -0.04 15.40
C GLY A 247 -7.40 -0.13 13.88
N ARG A 248 -6.31 0.35 13.26
CA ARG A 248 -6.08 0.18 11.83
C ARG A 248 -5.41 -1.16 11.55
N PRO A 249 -5.77 -1.86 10.44
CA PRO A 249 -5.18 -3.15 10.13
C PRO A 249 -3.72 -3.00 9.68
N LEU A 250 -2.94 -4.07 9.93
CA LEU A 250 -1.63 -4.30 9.32
C LEU A 250 -1.81 -5.38 8.25
N SER A 251 -2.00 -4.98 7.00
CA SER A 251 -2.16 -5.90 5.87
C SER A 251 -0.83 -6.10 5.17
N LEU A 252 -0.34 -7.34 5.13
CA LEU A 252 0.91 -7.65 4.46
C LEU A 252 0.72 -7.61 2.94
N GLU A 253 1.61 -6.90 2.27
CA GLU A 253 1.81 -6.98 0.82
C GLU A 253 3.23 -7.51 0.53
N SER A 254 3.37 -8.82 0.58
CA SER A 254 4.66 -9.48 0.40
C SER A 254 4.99 -9.63 -1.08
N ILE A 255 5.88 -8.78 -1.56
CA ILE A 255 6.40 -8.81 -2.92
C ILE A 255 7.93 -8.91 -2.82
N VAL A 256 8.52 -9.90 -3.46
CA VAL A 256 9.97 -10.00 -3.63
C VAL A 256 10.31 -9.58 -5.04
N PHE A 257 11.11 -8.54 -5.16
CA PHE A 257 11.41 -7.90 -6.44
C PHE A 257 12.91 -7.59 -6.55
N GLY A 258 13.46 -7.70 -7.76
CA GLY A 258 14.85 -7.33 -8.01
C GLY A 258 15.13 -5.85 -7.75
N PRO A 259 16.39 -5.49 -7.46
CA PRO A 259 16.73 -4.15 -7.01
C PRO A 259 16.43 -3.08 -8.07
N ARG A 260 15.81 -1.99 -7.63
CA ARG A 260 15.63 -0.76 -8.37
C ARG A 260 16.74 0.22 -8.01
N VAL A 261 17.40 0.79 -9.02
CA VAL A 261 18.44 1.81 -8.83
C VAL A 261 17.80 3.20 -8.79
N LEU A 262 18.14 3.96 -7.76
CA LEU A 262 17.79 5.37 -7.58
C LEU A 262 19.07 6.19 -7.83
N ALA A 263 19.16 6.75 -9.02
CA ALA A 263 20.38 7.40 -9.51
C ALA A 263 20.51 8.87 -9.04
N TYR A 264 20.38 9.14 -7.73
CA TYR A 264 20.37 10.49 -7.16
C TYR A 264 21.72 11.23 -7.27
N ASN A 265 22.79 10.55 -7.69
CA ASN A 265 24.06 11.20 -8.05
C ASN A 265 24.00 11.83 -9.46
N ASP A 266 22.98 11.52 -10.26
CA ASP A 266 22.72 12.18 -11.53
C ASP A 266 21.82 13.42 -11.31
N HIS A 267 22.25 14.56 -11.86
CA HIS A 267 21.47 15.80 -11.78
C HIS A 267 20.07 15.66 -12.40
N ALA A 268 19.90 14.83 -13.45
CA ALA A 268 18.61 14.60 -14.09
C ALA A 268 17.58 13.95 -13.15
N PHE A 269 18.01 13.14 -12.18
CA PHE A 269 17.14 12.51 -11.19
C PHE A 269 16.35 13.56 -10.39
N TRP A 270 16.98 14.66 -10.02
CA TRP A 270 16.39 15.70 -9.18
C TRP A 270 15.29 16.51 -9.85
N LYS A 271 15.13 16.39 -11.17
CA LYS A 271 13.97 16.97 -11.87
C LYS A 271 12.64 16.36 -11.38
N ALA A 272 12.66 15.12 -10.90
CA ALA A 272 11.51 14.45 -10.33
C ALA A 272 11.26 14.83 -8.84
N TYR A 273 12.25 15.44 -8.17
CA TYR A 273 12.25 15.71 -6.73
C TYR A 273 12.72 17.13 -6.40
N PRO A 274 12.23 18.20 -7.09
CA PRO A 274 12.75 19.55 -6.97
C PRO A 274 12.59 20.14 -5.57
N ASN A 275 11.59 19.70 -4.83
CA ASN A 275 11.19 20.24 -3.53
C ASN A 275 11.51 19.32 -2.35
N THR A 276 12.34 18.27 -2.53
CA THR A 276 12.68 17.35 -1.43
C THR A 276 13.56 18.06 -0.40
N PRO A 277 13.15 18.17 0.88
CA PRO A 277 13.96 18.78 1.90
C PRO A 277 15.23 17.98 2.20
N ALA A 278 16.38 18.66 2.28
CA ALA A 278 17.66 18.00 2.53
C ALA A 278 17.66 17.11 3.79
N ARG A 279 16.98 17.53 4.87
CA ARG A 279 16.86 16.76 6.11
C ARG A 279 16.10 15.43 5.92
N GLU A 280 15.13 15.39 5.02
CA GLU A 280 14.33 14.19 4.73
C GLU A 280 15.15 13.22 3.88
N PHE A 281 15.80 13.73 2.84
CA PHE A 281 16.75 12.95 2.05
C PHE A 281 17.91 12.40 2.89
N GLN A 282 18.41 13.16 3.88
CA GLN A 282 19.45 12.68 4.78
C GLN A 282 19.05 11.44 5.59
N ARG A 283 17.78 11.31 5.98
CA ARG A 283 17.27 10.09 6.66
C ARG A 283 17.35 8.88 5.72
N PHE A 284 16.95 9.05 4.46
CA PHE A 284 17.08 8.01 3.44
C PHE A 284 18.56 7.62 3.19
N LEU A 285 19.45 8.61 3.06
CA LEU A 285 20.89 8.36 2.89
C LEU A 285 21.46 7.53 4.05
N ALA A 286 21.08 7.85 5.28
CA ALA A 286 21.53 7.12 6.46
C ALA A 286 21.09 5.65 6.47
N LEU A 287 19.93 5.33 5.90
CA LEU A 287 19.50 3.95 5.67
C LEU A 287 20.36 3.27 4.61
N ALA A 288 20.58 3.92 3.46
CA ALA A 288 21.36 3.39 2.36
C ALA A 288 22.83 3.14 2.74
N GLU A 289 23.42 4.02 3.55
CA GLU A 289 24.82 3.90 4.02
C GLU A 289 25.04 2.71 4.97
N ARG A 290 24.02 2.35 5.74
CA ARG A 290 24.09 1.20 6.68
C ARG A 290 23.74 -0.13 6.01
N GLY A 291 23.15 -0.09 4.80
CA GLY A 291 22.70 -1.26 4.10
C GLY A 291 23.82 -2.02 3.41
N GLN A 292 23.55 -3.28 3.13
CA GLN A 292 24.43 -4.17 2.36
C GLN A 292 23.68 -4.68 1.12
N PRO A 293 24.39 -4.96 0.02
CA PRO A 293 23.77 -5.54 -1.16
C PRO A 293 22.95 -6.77 -0.82
N TYR A 294 21.67 -6.73 -1.18
CA TYR A 294 20.78 -7.88 -1.02
C TYR A 294 20.84 -8.74 -2.30
N PRO A 295 20.90 -10.07 -2.18
CA PRO A 295 20.91 -10.95 -3.35
C PRO A 295 19.71 -10.69 -4.25
N ALA A 296 19.97 -10.50 -5.55
CA ALA A 296 18.89 -10.31 -6.51
C ALA A 296 18.06 -11.61 -6.62
N GLU A 297 16.79 -11.50 -6.33
CA GLU A 297 15.82 -12.57 -6.56
C GLU A 297 15.25 -12.42 -7.97
N PRO A 298 15.12 -13.50 -8.76
CA PRO A 298 14.48 -13.40 -10.06
C PRO A 298 13.00 -13.02 -9.89
N TRP A 299 12.58 -11.97 -10.60
CA TRP A 299 11.19 -11.50 -10.58
C TRP A 299 10.21 -12.57 -11.07
N LYS A 300 10.60 -13.32 -12.11
CA LYS A 300 9.81 -14.42 -12.66
C LYS A 300 10.58 -15.72 -12.51
N THR A 301 9.92 -16.73 -11.96
CA THR A 301 10.43 -18.09 -11.85
C THR A 301 9.38 -19.09 -12.35
N PRO A 302 9.76 -20.30 -12.78
CA PRO A 302 8.80 -21.32 -13.17
C PRO A 302 7.78 -21.69 -12.08
N ASP A 303 8.17 -21.51 -10.81
CA ASP A 303 7.32 -21.81 -9.64
C ASP A 303 7.02 -20.51 -8.83
N GLU A 304 6.56 -19.49 -9.53
CA GLU A 304 6.25 -18.17 -8.93
C GLU A 304 5.20 -18.28 -7.83
N GLY A 305 4.18 -19.09 -8.04
CA GLY A 305 3.09 -19.25 -7.07
C GLY A 305 3.54 -19.83 -5.74
N THR A 306 4.44 -20.81 -5.73
CA THR A 306 5.02 -21.37 -4.50
C THR A 306 5.94 -20.36 -3.83
N ARG A 307 6.74 -19.64 -4.61
CA ARG A 307 7.63 -18.58 -4.09
C ARG A 307 6.84 -17.48 -3.40
N GLU A 308 5.74 -16.99 -4.01
CA GLU A 308 4.85 -15.98 -3.42
C GLU A 308 4.27 -16.44 -2.09
N ARG A 309 3.68 -17.65 -2.06
CA ARG A 309 3.13 -18.20 -0.81
C ARG A 309 4.18 -18.33 0.27
N LYS A 310 5.37 -18.86 -0.04
CA LYS A 310 6.46 -19.01 0.92
C LYS A 310 6.90 -17.67 1.49
N ALA A 311 7.12 -16.66 0.65
CA ALA A 311 7.53 -15.33 1.09
C ALA A 311 6.44 -14.67 1.97
N LEU A 312 5.17 -14.82 1.62
CA LEU A 312 4.05 -14.33 2.41
C LEU A 312 3.93 -15.05 3.75
N GLU A 313 4.02 -16.38 3.77
CA GLU A 313 3.91 -17.18 4.99
C GLU A 313 5.06 -16.91 5.97
N GLU A 314 6.30 -16.78 5.47
CA GLU A 314 7.47 -16.37 6.26
C GLU A 314 7.25 -14.95 6.85
N SER A 315 6.81 -14.01 6.03
CA SER A 315 6.52 -12.62 6.43
C SER A 315 5.41 -12.56 7.47
N LEU A 316 4.34 -13.34 7.27
CA LEU A 316 3.21 -13.40 8.20
C LEU A 316 3.61 -14.01 9.54
N ALA A 317 4.41 -15.08 9.53
CA ALA A 317 4.93 -15.70 10.74
C ALA A 317 5.81 -14.72 11.54
N TYR A 318 6.65 -13.94 10.85
CA TYR A 318 7.46 -12.90 11.47
C TYR A 318 6.60 -11.82 12.12
N THR A 319 5.64 -11.27 11.37
CA THR A 319 4.76 -10.19 11.85
C THR A 319 3.90 -10.62 13.03
N LYS A 320 3.38 -11.86 13.02
CA LYS A 320 2.62 -12.42 14.15
C LYS A 320 3.45 -12.48 15.43
N ARG A 321 4.72 -12.91 15.36
CA ARG A 321 5.62 -12.92 16.54
C ARG A 321 5.83 -11.51 17.06
N LEU A 322 6.05 -10.55 16.16
CA LEU A 322 6.29 -9.16 16.51
C LEU A 322 5.08 -8.52 17.21
N VAL A 323 3.89 -8.66 16.63
CA VAL A 323 2.64 -8.14 17.22
C VAL A 323 2.37 -8.76 18.58
N ASN A 324 2.56 -10.08 18.75
CA ASN A 324 2.37 -10.77 20.03
C ASN A 324 3.40 -10.35 21.10
N SER A 325 4.59 -9.93 20.71
CA SER A 325 5.62 -9.45 21.65
C SER A 325 5.42 -7.99 22.07
N THR A 326 4.52 -7.28 21.41
CA THR A 326 4.20 -5.87 21.67
C THR A 326 2.96 -5.73 22.59
N SER A 327 2.31 -6.87 22.86
CA SER A 327 1.09 -6.99 23.71
C SER A 327 1.41 -7.09 25.19
#